data_ca82ee0c725f3817851e29854700fbd9
#
_entry.id   ca82ee0c725f3817851e29854700fbd9
#
_cell.length_a   1.000
_cell.length_b   1.000
_cell.length_c   1.000
_cell.angle_alpha   90.00
_cell.angle_beta   90.00
_cell.angle_gamma   90.00
#
_symmetry.space_group_name_H-M   'P 1'
#
loop_
_entity.id
_entity.type
_entity.pdbx_description
1 polymer ?
#
loop_
_entity_poly.entity_id
_entity_poly.type
_entity_poly.pdbx_seq_one_letter_code
_entity_poly.pdbx_strand_id
1 'polypeptide(L)'
;LLSFDPDKNGGVASAVLDNNGYPGVKLTRTVKLDRNKFIDRFEAQSEEEHTYDYVLALSDKPELGDGFVDARLEGKSPAYEFIKGVKSKIYKNGIVTFKAGTTKFEIKNTYKTPIEVFWAEAPDIMYGSSEKDTHTIKSYMLVVRTKGKNLSISSVIILGKKR
;
A
#
# COMPACT_ATOMS: atom_id res chain seq x y z
N LEU A 1 -3.06 13.70 -14.12
CA LEU A 1 -4.26 12.90 -14.36
C LEU A 1 -4.32 12.51 -15.83
N LEU A 2 -4.46 11.23 -16.14
CA LEU A 2 -4.68 10.74 -17.51
C LEU A 2 -6.17 10.65 -17.84
N SER A 3 -6.95 10.09 -16.92
CA SER A 3 -8.39 9.92 -17.11
C SER A 3 -9.12 9.94 -15.78
N PHE A 4 -10.36 10.35 -15.85
CA PHE A 4 -11.32 10.23 -14.75
C PHE A 4 -12.68 9.92 -15.37
N ASP A 5 -13.23 8.75 -15.05
CA ASP A 5 -14.51 8.28 -15.54
C ASP A 5 -15.38 7.87 -14.35
N PRO A 6 -16.26 8.81 -13.86
CA PRO A 6 -17.14 8.53 -12.74
C PRO A 6 -18.35 7.70 -13.18
N ASP A 7 -18.78 6.79 -12.29
CA ASP A 7 -20.01 6.01 -12.42
C ASP A 7 -20.83 6.16 -11.12
N LYS A 8 -22.16 6.06 -11.21
CA LYS A 8 -23.08 6.11 -10.05
C LYS A 8 -22.78 5.04 -8.98
N ASN A 9 -22.12 3.94 -9.33
CA ASN A 9 -21.72 2.87 -8.42
C ASN A 9 -20.23 2.88 -8.10
N GLY A 10 -19.47 3.86 -8.64
CA GLY A 10 -18.02 3.93 -8.45
C GLY A 10 -17.33 4.81 -9.47
N GLY A 11 -16.34 4.27 -10.17
CA GLY A 11 -15.60 4.96 -11.21
C GLY A 11 -14.16 4.50 -11.32
N VAL A 12 -13.48 5.04 -12.32
CA VAL A 12 -12.08 4.79 -12.60
C VAL A 12 -11.31 6.10 -12.68
N ALA A 13 -10.14 6.15 -12.06
CA ALA A 13 -9.19 7.24 -12.22
C ALA A 13 -7.80 6.68 -12.53
N SER A 14 -7.10 7.32 -13.46
CA SER A 14 -5.71 7.00 -13.78
C SER A 14 -4.84 8.24 -13.77
N ALA A 15 -3.64 8.10 -13.24
CA ALA A 15 -2.64 9.16 -13.22
C ALA A 15 -1.26 8.59 -13.60
N VAL A 16 -0.44 9.46 -14.18
CA VAL A 16 0.96 9.17 -14.45
C VAL A 16 1.83 10.23 -13.79
N LEU A 17 2.94 9.80 -13.25
CA LEU A 17 4.04 10.64 -12.81
C LEU A 17 5.26 10.25 -13.65
N ASP A 18 5.72 11.18 -14.48
CA ASP A 18 6.81 10.97 -15.41
C ASP A 18 7.99 11.90 -15.04
N ASN A 19 9.17 11.35 -14.91
CA ASN A 19 10.48 11.99 -14.67
C ASN A 19 10.62 13.08 -13.60
N ASN A 20 9.55 13.78 -13.23
CA ASN A 20 9.60 14.92 -12.31
C ASN A 20 9.58 14.53 -10.81
N GLY A 21 9.15 13.31 -10.48
CA GLY A 21 9.11 12.84 -9.09
C GLY A 21 10.27 11.91 -8.75
N TYR A 22 10.58 11.01 -9.67
CA TYR A 22 11.67 10.03 -9.53
C TYR A 22 12.44 9.98 -10.84
N PRO A 23 13.66 10.57 -10.91
CA PRO A 23 14.46 10.59 -12.13
C PRO A 23 14.64 9.18 -12.73
N GLY A 24 14.35 9.03 -14.01
CA GLY A 24 14.46 7.76 -14.74
C GLY A 24 13.33 6.75 -14.45
N VAL A 25 12.31 7.11 -13.69
CA VAL A 25 11.19 6.22 -13.39
C VAL A 25 9.87 6.82 -13.85
N LYS A 26 9.11 6.07 -14.64
CA LYS A 26 7.72 6.37 -14.97
C LYS A 26 6.80 5.58 -14.05
N LEU A 27 5.94 6.28 -13.31
CA LEU A 27 4.93 5.67 -12.44
C LEU A 27 3.54 5.86 -13.03
N THR A 28 2.74 4.81 -13.02
CA THR A 28 1.32 4.87 -13.39
C THR A 28 0.50 4.26 -12.26
N ARG A 29 -0.57 4.94 -11.88
CA ARG A 29 -1.53 4.41 -10.91
C ARG A 29 -2.93 4.50 -11.49
N THR A 30 -3.65 3.37 -11.43
CA THR A 30 -5.06 3.28 -11.81
C THR A 30 -5.85 2.75 -10.64
N VAL A 31 -6.86 3.50 -10.23
CA VAL A 31 -7.78 3.10 -9.18
C VAL A 31 -9.17 2.93 -9.74
N LYS A 32 -9.84 1.86 -9.33
CA LYS A 32 -11.23 1.59 -9.68
C LYS A 32 -12.03 1.29 -8.42
N LEU A 33 -13.11 2.03 -8.22
CA LEU A 33 -14.13 1.72 -7.22
C LEU A 33 -15.33 1.09 -7.93
N ASP A 34 -15.82 -0.02 -7.38
CA ASP A 34 -17.03 -0.69 -7.84
C ASP A 34 -17.78 -1.20 -6.61
N ARG A 35 -18.78 -0.42 -6.17
CA ARG A 35 -19.58 -0.66 -4.96
C ARG A 35 -18.69 -0.78 -3.71
N ASN A 36 -18.45 -2.00 -3.24
CA ASN A 36 -17.61 -2.29 -2.07
C ASN A 36 -16.24 -2.87 -2.43
N LYS A 37 -15.89 -2.87 -3.71
CA LYS A 37 -14.60 -3.37 -4.21
C LYS A 37 -13.76 -2.22 -4.72
N PHE A 38 -12.59 -2.04 -4.14
CA PHE A 38 -11.59 -1.08 -4.60
C PHE A 38 -10.44 -1.87 -5.23
N ILE A 39 -10.06 -1.50 -6.44
CA ILE A 39 -8.92 -2.08 -7.16
C ILE A 39 -7.92 -0.97 -7.38
N ASP A 40 -6.69 -1.19 -6.93
CA ASP A 40 -5.57 -0.28 -7.11
C ASP A 40 -4.47 -1.00 -7.89
N ARG A 41 -4.10 -0.46 -9.03
CA ARG A 41 -2.99 -0.93 -9.84
C ARG A 41 -1.90 0.14 -9.84
N PHE A 42 -0.72 -0.24 -9.38
CA PHE A 42 0.47 0.59 -9.35
C PHE A 42 1.55 -0.03 -10.21
N GLU A 43 2.02 0.70 -11.20
CA GLU A 43 3.02 0.25 -12.18
C GLU A 43 4.20 1.22 -12.21
N ALA A 44 5.40 0.68 -12.30
CA ALA A 44 6.62 1.44 -12.49
C ALA A 44 7.44 0.86 -13.63
N GLN A 45 8.09 1.73 -14.40
CA GLN A 45 8.99 1.39 -15.50
C GLN A 45 10.27 2.22 -15.40
N SER A 46 11.44 1.56 -15.54
CA SER A 46 12.74 2.22 -15.53
C SER A 46 13.76 1.43 -16.36
N GLU A 47 14.79 2.12 -16.85
CA GLU A 47 15.96 1.51 -17.49
C GLU A 47 16.88 0.84 -16.45
N GLU A 48 16.86 1.31 -15.22
CA GLU A 48 17.68 0.81 -14.11
C GLU A 48 16.86 0.05 -13.07
N GLU A 49 17.56 -0.73 -12.24
CA GLU A 49 16.96 -1.45 -11.14
C GLU A 49 16.71 -0.52 -9.95
N HIS A 50 15.47 -0.51 -9.44
CA HIS A 50 15.06 0.24 -8.27
C HIS A 50 14.40 -0.65 -7.22
N THR A 51 14.37 -0.17 -5.99
CA THR A 51 13.51 -0.71 -4.93
C THR A 51 12.24 0.11 -4.89
N TYR A 52 11.10 -0.55 -5.01
CA TYR A 52 9.78 0.06 -5.00
C TYR A 52 9.00 -0.37 -3.76
N ASP A 53 8.41 0.60 -3.10
CA ASP A 53 7.55 0.40 -1.94
C ASP A 53 6.11 0.80 -2.28
N TYR A 54 5.22 -0.18 -2.28
CA TYR A 54 3.79 0.05 -2.33
C TYR A 54 3.27 0.11 -0.89
N VAL A 55 2.79 1.28 -0.46
CA VAL A 55 2.44 1.57 0.93
C VAL A 55 0.94 1.67 1.11
N LEU A 56 0.40 1.00 2.11
CA LEU A 56 -0.97 1.10 2.58
C LEU A 56 -1.01 1.57 4.03
N ALA A 57 -1.80 2.60 4.30
CA ALA A 57 -2.19 3.00 5.65
C ALA A 57 -3.48 2.25 6.04
N LEU A 58 -3.50 1.66 7.22
CA LEU A 58 -4.59 0.84 7.72
C LEU A 58 -5.06 1.39 9.08
N SER A 59 -6.37 1.45 9.29
CA SER A 59 -6.96 1.81 10.59
C SER A 59 -7.04 0.63 11.56
N ASP A 60 -6.99 -0.59 11.03
CA ASP A 60 -7.04 -1.82 11.82
C ASP A 60 -5.76 -2.61 11.63
N LYS A 61 -5.34 -3.33 12.68
CA LYS A 61 -4.16 -4.19 12.64
C LYS A 61 -4.35 -5.30 11.58
N PRO A 62 -3.37 -5.50 10.68
CA PRO A 62 -3.46 -6.55 9.68
C PRO A 62 -3.29 -7.94 10.30
N GLU A 63 -4.15 -8.89 9.91
CA GLU A 63 -4.10 -10.30 10.27
C GLU A 63 -3.30 -11.07 9.20
N LEU A 64 -1.98 -11.06 9.30
CA LEU A 64 -1.06 -11.56 8.27
C LEU A 64 -0.62 -13.02 8.45
N GLY A 65 -1.05 -13.68 9.52
CA GLY A 65 -0.61 -15.03 9.89
C GLY A 65 0.82 -15.07 10.42
N ASP A 66 1.36 -16.27 10.57
CA ASP A 66 2.67 -16.53 11.21
C ASP A 66 3.86 -16.35 10.26
N GLY A 67 5.07 -16.42 10.82
CA GLY A 67 6.33 -16.41 10.07
C GLY A 67 6.87 -15.01 9.74
N PHE A 68 6.33 -13.97 10.38
CA PHE A 68 6.94 -12.65 10.40
C PHE A 68 8.06 -12.61 11.44
N VAL A 69 9.19 -12.01 11.06
CA VAL A 69 10.36 -11.79 11.92
C VAL A 69 10.58 -10.31 12.14
N ASP A 70 11.24 -9.96 13.24
CA ASP A 70 11.63 -8.58 13.48
C ASP A 70 12.53 -8.08 12.35
N ALA A 71 12.27 -6.90 11.87
CA ALA A 71 12.92 -6.31 10.72
C ALA A 71 13.13 -4.80 10.90
N ARG A 72 13.88 -4.23 9.98
CA ARG A 72 14.01 -2.78 9.85
C ARG A 72 13.57 -2.35 8.47
N LEU A 73 12.73 -1.35 8.42
CA LEU A 73 12.34 -0.72 7.15
C LEU A 73 13.35 0.38 6.83
N GLU A 74 14.29 0.06 5.95
CA GLU A 74 15.31 0.99 5.51
C GLU A 74 14.88 1.71 4.23
N GLY A 75 15.19 2.99 4.14
CA GLY A 75 14.91 3.81 2.97
C GLY A 75 15.47 5.21 3.12
N LYS A 76 15.46 5.98 2.02
CA LYS A 76 15.96 7.36 2.00
C LYS A 76 15.02 8.36 2.69
N SER A 77 13.78 7.98 2.98
CA SER A 77 12.82 8.87 3.63
C SER A 77 13.05 8.91 5.14
N PRO A 78 13.25 10.08 5.76
CA PRO A 78 13.33 10.21 7.22
C PRO A 78 12.05 9.76 7.93
N ALA A 79 10.91 9.66 7.22
CA ALA A 79 9.66 9.18 7.79
C ALA A 79 9.77 7.74 8.34
N TYR A 80 10.68 6.92 7.83
CA TYR A 80 10.87 5.56 8.33
C TYR A 80 11.44 5.47 9.75
N GLU A 81 12.07 6.53 10.25
CA GLU A 81 12.60 6.59 11.62
C GLU A 81 11.49 6.62 12.69
N PHE A 82 10.29 7.07 12.30
CA PHE A 82 9.12 7.14 13.21
C PHE A 82 8.32 5.83 13.26
N ILE A 83 8.70 4.84 12.46
CA ILE A 83 7.98 3.57 12.36
C ILE A 83 8.60 2.57 13.34
N LYS A 84 7.78 1.99 14.21
CA LYS A 84 8.21 1.09 15.28
C LYS A 84 7.62 -0.30 15.13
N GLY A 85 8.29 -1.28 15.74
CA GLY A 85 7.78 -2.66 15.78
C GLY A 85 7.67 -3.30 14.39
N VAL A 86 8.59 -2.93 13.49
CA VAL A 86 8.59 -3.43 12.11
C VAL A 86 8.83 -4.93 12.09
N LYS A 87 7.98 -5.63 11.36
CA LYS A 87 8.15 -7.06 11.08
C LYS A 87 8.06 -7.29 9.59
N SER A 88 8.82 -8.27 9.07
CA SER A 88 8.76 -8.61 7.64
C SER A 88 8.63 -10.10 7.38
N LYS A 89 8.14 -10.41 6.17
CA LYS A 89 8.05 -11.76 5.60
C LYS A 89 8.15 -11.71 4.09
N ILE A 90 8.88 -12.68 3.51
CA ILE A 90 9.00 -12.83 2.07
C ILE A 90 7.92 -13.79 1.55
N TYR A 91 7.15 -13.35 0.56
CA TYR A 91 6.19 -14.14 -0.19
C TYR A 91 6.77 -14.48 -1.56
N LYS A 92 7.25 -15.72 -1.70
CA LYS A 92 7.97 -16.20 -2.90
C LYS A 92 7.12 -16.21 -4.17
N ASN A 93 5.80 -16.39 -4.02
CA ASN A 93 4.84 -16.38 -5.14
C ASN A 93 4.36 -14.98 -5.53
N GLY A 94 4.86 -13.94 -4.83
CA GLY A 94 4.46 -12.55 -5.08
C GLY A 94 3.03 -12.20 -4.69
N ILE A 95 2.38 -13.00 -3.83
CA ILE A 95 0.99 -12.78 -3.42
C ILE A 95 0.89 -12.79 -1.90
N VAL A 96 0.21 -11.78 -1.36
CA VAL A 96 -0.20 -11.73 0.04
C VAL A 96 -1.70 -11.47 0.14
N THR A 97 -2.36 -12.21 1.03
CA THR A 97 -3.77 -12.01 1.38
C THR A 97 -3.89 -11.83 2.89
N PHE A 98 -4.72 -10.91 3.33
CA PHE A 98 -4.95 -10.65 4.74
C PHE A 98 -6.29 -9.94 4.98
N LYS A 99 -6.63 -9.78 6.25
CA LYS A 99 -7.73 -8.92 6.69
C LYS A 99 -7.17 -7.81 7.58
N ALA A 100 -7.87 -6.68 7.60
CA ALA A 100 -7.72 -5.64 8.63
C ALA A 100 -9.13 -5.21 9.02
N GLY A 101 -9.53 -5.53 10.25
CA GLY A 101 -10.93 -5.43 10.67
C GLY A 101 -11.85 -6.27 9.78
N THR A 102 -12.86 -5.63 9.18
CA THR A 102 -13.81 -6.28 8.27
C THR A 102 -13.37 -6.27 6.81
N THR A 103 -12.30 -5.55 6.49
CA THR A 103 -11.78 -5.37 5.12
C THR A 103 -10.85 -6.51 4.74
N LYS A 104 -11.01 -7.04 3.53
CA LYS A 104 -10.15 -8.08 2.96
C LYS A 104 -9.26 -7.49 1.91
N PHE A 105 -8.00 -7.91 1.91
CA PHE A 105 -6.97 -7.47 0.97
C PHE A 105 -6.36 -8.67 0.23
N GLU A 106 -6.16 -8.52 -1.06
CA GLU A 106 -5.30 -9.35 -1.87
C GLU A 106 -4.35 -8.43 -2.64
N ILE A 107 -3.05 -8.60 -2.43
CA ILE A 107 -2.02 -7.82 -3.11
C ILE A 107 -1.12 -8.79 -3.84
N LYS A 108 -0.89 -8.54 -5.13
CA LYS A 108 -0.03 -9.38 -5.95
C LYS A 108 0.91 -8.57 -6.83
N ASN A 109 2.14 -9.03 -6.93
CA ASN A 109 3.04 -8.66 -7.99
C ASN A 109 2.64 -9.44 -9.25
N THR A 110 2.21 -8.75 -10.31
CA THR A 110 1.69 -9.42 -11.51
C THR A 110 2.80 -10.14 -12.28
N TYR A 111 4.06 -9.79 -12.08
CA TYR A 111 5.21 -10.52 -12.60
C TYR A 111 5.53 -11.81 -11.83
N LYS A 112 4.81 -12.09 -10.74
CA LYS A 112 5.00 -13.28 -9.88
C LYS A 112 6.41 -13.39 -9.28
N THR A 113 7.15 -12.30 -9.23
CA THR A 113 8.42 -12.24 -8.51
C THR A 113 8.17 -12.10 -7.01
N PRO A 114 9.12 -12.54 -6.16
CA PRO A 114 8.98 -12.41 -4.72
C PRO A 114 8.72 -10.97 -4.29
N ILE A 115 7.91 -10.83 -3.25
CA ILE A 115 7.69 -9.56 -2.55
C ILE A 115 8.07 -9.72 -1.09
N GLU A 116 8.65 -8.69 -0.50
CA GLU A 116 8.81 -8.59 0.94
C GLU A 116 7.72 -7.69 1.50
N VAL A 117 6.97 -8.22 2.45
CA VAL A 117 5.88 -7.50 3.10
C VAL A 117 6.34 -7.09 4.48
N PHE A 118 6.33 -5.81 4.75
CA PHE A 118 6.54 -5.23 6.07
C PHE A 118 5.22 -4.77 6.64
N TRP A 119 5.04 -4.93 7.94
CA TRP A 119 4.00 -4.23 8.66
C TRP A 119 4.55 -3.65 9.96
N ALA A 120 3.96 -2.56 10.40
CA ALA A 120 4.39 -1.85 11.58
C ALA A 120 3.24 -1.05 12.18
N GLU A 121 3.39 -0.65 13.44
CA GLU A 121 2.60 0.42 14.01
C GLU A 121 3.10 1.75 13.43
N ALA A 122 2.19 2.49 12.80
CA ALA A 122 2.47 3.83 12.30
C ALA A 122 2.17 4.87 13.41
N PRO A 123 2.67 6.11 13.29
CA PRO A 123 2.26 7.17 14.17
C PRO A 123 0.74 7.31 14.19
N ASP A 124 0.16 7.48 15.37
CA ASP A 124 -1.28 7.63 15.53
C ASP A 124 -1.80 8.84 14.75
N ILE A 125 -2.96 8.66 14.11
CA ILE A 125 -3.62 9.75 13.41
C ILE A 125 -4.40 10.57 14.43
N MET A 126 -4.04 11.83 14.56
CA MET A 126 -4.77 12.79 15.39
C MET A 126 -5.73 13.60 14.51
N TYR A 127 -6.97 13.71 14.93
CA TYR A 127 -7.96 14.53 14.26
C TYR A 127 -8.84 15.24 15.30
N GLY A 128 -9.33 16.41 14.96
CA GLY A 128 -10.18 17.24 15.82
C GLY A 128 -10.12 18.70 15.41
N SER A 129 -11.10 19.46 15.85
CA SER A 129 -11.18 20.91 15.57
C SER A 129 -10.47 21.79 16.60
N SER A 130 -10.08 21.21 17.73
CA SER A 130 -9.38 21.90 18.82
C SER A 130 -8.62 20.90 19.71
N GLU A 131 -7.73 21.38 20.58
CA GLU A 131 -7.01 20.54 21.54
C GLU A 131 -7.96 19.75 22.47
N LYS A 132 -9.16 20.31 22.75
CA LYS A 132 -10.16 19.67 23.62
C LYS A 132 -10.95 18.54 22.92
N ASP A 133 -11.01 18.59 21.58
CA ASP A 133 -11.73 17.62 20.74
C ASP A 133 -10.79 16.71 19.94
N THR A 134 -9.52 16.64 20.37
CA THR A 134 -8.55 15.79 19.68
C THR A 134 -8.82 14.33 19.96
N HIS A 135 -9.05 13.58 18.90
CA HIS A 135 -9.19 12.13 18.91
C HIS A 135 -7.96 11.48 18.28
N THR A 136 -7.55 10.36 18.85
CA THR A 136 -6.42 9.58 18.34
C THR A 136 -6.90 8.24 17.82
N ILE A 137 -6.56 7.94 16.58
CA ILE A 137 -6.79 6.62 15.98
C ILE A 137 -5.45 5.93 15.80
N LYS A 138 -5.32 4.73 16.38
CA LYS A 138 -4.18 3.86 16.07
C LYS A 138 -4.16 3.58 14.58
N SER A 139 -2.99 3.71 14.01
CA SER A 139 -2.78 3.38 12.60
C SER A 139 -1.69 2.35 12.43
N TYR A 140 -1.78 1.61 11.33
CA TYR A 140 -0.83 0.60 10.94
C TYR A 140 -0.38 0.86 9.53
N MET A 141 0.84 0.47 9.22
CA MET A 141 1.38 0.58 7.88
C MET A 141 1.72 -0.81 7.36
N LEU A 142 1.35 -1.05 6.12
CA LEU A 142 1.81 -2.20 5.34
C LEU A 142 2.62 -1.68 4.17
N VAL A 143 3.83 -2.21 4.00
CA VAL A 143 4.69 -1.92 2.85
C VAL A 143 4.94 -3.21 2.09
N VAL A 144 4.64 -3.20 0.79
CA VAL A 144 4.98 -4.28 -0.12
C VAL A 144 6.17 -3.82 -0.96
N ARG A 145 7.33 -4.39 -0.66
CA ARG A 145 8.61 -4.05 -1.29
C ARG A 145 8.96 -5.08 -2.37
N THR A 146 9.40 -4.58 -3.48
CA THR A 146 9.99 -5.40 -4.54
C THR A 146 11.14 -4.65 -5.21
N LYS A 147 11.99 -5.38 -5.92
CA LYS A 147 13.16 -4.85 -6.59
C LYS A 147 13.14 -5.25 -8.08
N GLY A 148 13.50 -4.33 -8.95
CA GLY A 148 13.56 -4.59 -10.39
C GLY A 148 13.52 -3.33 -11.22
N LYS A 149 13.59 -3.48 -12.55
CA LYS A 149 13.42 -2.39 -13.51
C LYS A 149 11.95 -2.03 -13.69
N ASN A 150 11.08 -3.04 -13.60
CA ASN A 150 9.65 -2.89 -13.77
C ASN A 150 8.91 -3.44 -12.54
N LEU A 151 7.85 -2.77 -12.17
CA LEU A 151 6.93 -3.18 -11.12
C LEU A 151 5.50 -3.18 -11.67
N SER A 152 4.70 -4.14 -11.27
CA SER A 152 3.25 -4.07 -11.42
C SER A 152 2.59 -4.74 -10.20
N ILE A 153 2.10 -3.93 -9.28
CA ILE A 153 1.31 -4.35 -8.11
C ILE A 153 -0.16 -4.15 -8.41
N SER A 154 -0.94 -5.19 -8.19
CA SER A 154 -2.41 -5.12 -8.21
C SER A 154 -2.93 -5.45 -6.82
N SER A 155 -3.66 -4.50 -6.22
CA SER A 155 -4.33 -4.67 -4.94
C SER A 155 -5.84 -4.70 -5.14
N VAL A 156 -6.48 -5.71 -4.57
CA VAL A 156 -7.94 -5.84 -4.52
C VAL A 156 -8.37 -5.73 -3.06
N ILE A 157 -9.17 -4.72 -2.77
CA ILE A 157 -9.65 -4.40 -1.43
C ILE A 157 -11.17 -4.56 -1.41
N ILE A 158 -11.68 -5.43 -0.56
CA ILE A 158 -13.11 -5.67 -0.40
C ILE A 158 -13.54 -5.12 0.95
N LEU A 159 -14.29 -4.03 0.90
CA LEU A 159 -14.80 -3.35 2.09
C LEU A 159 -15.90 -4.20 2.73
N GLY A 160 -15.70 -4.56 4.00
CA GLY A 160 -16.73 -5.22 4.80
C GLY A 160 -17.83 -4.23 5.20
N LYS A 161 -19.04 -4.72 5.38
CA LYS A 161 -20.11 -3.91 5.98
C LYS A 161 -19.78 -3.72 7.47
N LYS A 162 -19.68 -2.47 7.93
CA LYS A 162 -19.76 -2.19 9.36
C LYS A 162 -21.17 -2.57 9.80
N ARG A 163 -21.26 -3.45 10.80
CA ARG A 163 -22.51 -3.74 11.48
C ARG A 163 -22.89 -2.59 12.40
#